data_008d16ed13d66be31b75cbc6d4527483
#
_entry.id   008d16ed13d66be31b75cbc6d4527483
#
_cell.length_a   1.000
_cell.length_b   1.000
_cell.length_c   1.000
_cell.angle_alpha   90.00
_cell.angle_beta   90.00
_cell.angle_gamma   90.00
#
_symmetry.space_group_name_H-M   'P 1'
#
loop_
_entity.id
_entity.type
_entity.pdbx_description
1 polymer ?
#
loop_
_entity_poly.entity_id
_entity_poly.type
_entity_poly.pdbx_seq_one_letter_code
_entity_poly.pdbx_strand_id
1 'polypeptide(L)'
;MAAVLAGTGQPAPNSKAKEAPPRTKWTALLHEIRSAREPRVILSSEFFADARPDAIRRVVDELDPARVQIAVTLRPLAKIIPSQWQQYVQGGLRTDMERWLEGIFSAHPEKTTPSFWFRHRHDHLIERWADIVGAENITAVVVDDRDHDGVLRTFERLLGLTDGLLVADRDLSNRSMTLPEIEVVRAFNEQYSKTQLGRAVHAKAMRFGAALNMKRRTPEPEEQKITAPQWAMDRTRAVAEEMIANIRASGVHVIGDLSLLTVTSTGWDPDHRPSVQITPEIAGRATMGVLESLLPEGASRDGKAPSSVDALLDAIPVRELAQALVRRATTKAGTVLHREETE
;
A
#
# COMPACT_ATOMS: atom_id res chain seq x y z
N MET A 1 -3.74 -8.70 -9.18
CA MET A 1 -2.80 -8.90 -8.05
C MET A 1 -2.24 -10.32 -7.97
N ALA A 2 -3.04 -11.35 -7.67
CA ALA A 2 -2.53 -12.70 -7.44
C ALA A 2 -1.75 -13.30 -8.63
N ALA A 3 -2.13 -13.01 -9.87
CA ALA A 3 -1.41 -13.48 -11.06
C ALA A 3 0.00 -12.86 -11.16
N VAL A 4 0.15 -11.56 -10.94
CA VAL A 4 1.46 -10.88 -10.97
C VAL A 4 2.38 -11.42 -9.87
N LEU A 5 1.89 -11.58 -8.64
CA LEU A 5 2.66 -12.20 -7.55
C LEU A 5 3.09 -13.64 -7.88
N ALA A 6 2.22 -14.41 -8.55
CA ALA A 6 2.57 -15.75 -9.03
C ALA A 6 3.64 -15.72 -10.14
N GLY A 7 3.56 -14.75 -11.08
CA GLY A 7 4.54 -14.55 -12.14
C GLY A 7 5.91 -14.15 -11.59
N THR A 8 5.94 -13.17 -10.68
CA THR A 8 7.17 -12.68 -10.04
C THR A 8 7.71 -13.61 -8.94
N GLY A 9 6.93 -14.62 -8.53
CA GLY A 9 7.33 -15.52 -7.44
C GLY A 9 7.33 -14.87 -6.05
N GLN A 10 6.54 -13.80 -5.88
CA GLN A 10 6.48 -13.04 -4.62
C GLN A 10 5.31 -13.48 -3.75
N PRO A 11 5.48 -13.55 -2.43
CA PRO A 11 4.37 -13.75 -1.50
C PRO A 11 3.45 -12.52 -1.49
N ALA A 12 2.18 -12.74 -1.16
CA ALA A 12 1.24 -11.64 -1.02
C ALA A 12 1.69 -10.69 0.12
N PRO A 13 1.68 -9.35 -0.11
CA PRO A 13 2.02 -8.39 0.92
C PRO A 13 1.15 -8.58 2.17
N ASN A 14 1.76 -8.46 3.33
CA ASN A 14 1.10 -8.62 4.64
C ASN A 14 0.45 -10.01 4.89
N SER A 15 0.71 -11.00 4.03
CA SER A 15 0.32 -12.38 4.24
C SER A 15 1.29 -13.09 5.20
N LYS A 16 0.79 -14.07 5.96
CA LYS A 16 1.65 -15.03 6.66
C LYS A 16 2.24 -16.08 5.69
N ALA A 17 1.71 -16.16 4.48
CA ALA A 17 2.25 -17.04 3.45
C ALA A 17 3.66 -16.55 3.10
N LYS A 18 4.65 -17.41 3.30
CA LYS A 18 6.03 -17.17 2.87
C LYS A 18 6.22 -17.45 1.38
N GLU A 19 5.22 -18.03 0.75
CA GLU A 19 5.24 -18.49 -0.64
C GLU A 19 4.37 -17.62 -1.52
N ALA A 20 4.75 -17.50 -2.78
CA ALA A 20 3.97 -16.85 -3.80
C ALA A 20 2.65 -17.61 -4.06
N PRO A 21 1.61 -16.95 -4.60
CA PRO A 21 0.42 -17.65 -5.09
C PRO A 21 0.78 -18.71 -6.13
N PRO A 22 -0.06 -19.75 -6.29
CA PRO A 22 0.21 -20.82 -7.26
C PRO A 22 0.46 -20.29 -8.68
N ARG A 23 1.48 -20.79 -9.33
CA ARG A 23 1.89 -20.36 -10.67
C ARG A 23 0.80 -20.56 -11.74
N THR A 24 -0.16 -21.43 -11.50
CA THR A 24 -1.34 -21.63 -12.36
C THR A 24 -2.10 -20.33 -12.62
N LYS A 25 -2.11 -19.36 -11.67
CA LYS A 25 -2.74 -18.06 -11.88
C LYS A 25 -2.00 -17.20 -12.91
N TRP A 26 -0.68 -17.28 -12.92
CA TRP A 26 0.14 -16.62 -13.94
C TRP A 26 -0.01 -17.30 -15.31
N THR A 27 0.03 -18.63 -15.35
CA THR A 27 -0.15 -19.41 -16.58
C THR A 27 -1.52 -19.14 -17.23
N ALA A 28 -2.58 -19.00 -16.42
CA ALA A 28 -3.91 -18.64 -16.92
C ALA A 28 -3.90 -17.23 -17.55
N LEU A 29 -3.27 -16.26 -16.90
CA LEU A 29 -3.11 -14.91 -17.44
C LEU A 29 -2.31 -14.90 -18.75
N LEU A 30 -1.20 -15.65 -18.81
CA LEU A 30 -0.42 -15.79 -20.05
C LEU A 30 -1.24 -16.39 -21.20
N HIS A 31 -2.09 -17.37 -20.89
CA HIS A 31 -2.99 -17.95 -21.90
C HIS A 31 -3.99 -16.91 -22.40
N GLU A 32 -4.58 -16.12 -21.52
CA GLU A 32 -5.49 -15.03 -21.85
C GLU A 32 -4.80 -13.99 -22.76
N ILE A 33 -3.58 -13.55 -22.37
CA ILE A 33 -2.79 -12.60 -23.16
C ILE A 33 -2.48 -13.15 -24.57
N ARG A 34 -2.08 -14.42 -24.67
CA ARG A 34 -1.72 -15.03 -25.94
C ARG A 34 -2.92 -15.28 -26.87
N SER A 35 -4.11 -15.45 -26.30
CA SER A 35 -5.37 -15.63 -27.05
C SER A 35 -6.09 -14.32 -27.36
N ALA A 36 -5.62 -13.18 -26.79
CA ALA A 36 -6.17 -11.87 -27.04
C ALA A 36 -6.00 -11.49 -28.53
N ARG A 37 -7.05 -10.93 -29.11
CA ARG A 37 -7.06 -10.47 -30.51
C ARG A 37 -6.72 -8.98 -30.61
N GLU A 38 -6.68 -8.30 -29.51
CA GLU A 38 -6.37 -6.89 -29.37
C GLU A 38 -4.89 -6.65 -29.72
N PRO A 39 -4.57 -5.55 -30.40
CA PRO A 39 -3.19 -5.24 -30.80
C PRO A 39 -2.27 -4.95 -29.61
N ARG A 40 -2.85 -4.63 -28.45
CA ARG A 40 -2.13 -4.31 -27.19
C ARG A 40 -2.87 -4.89 -26.01
N VAL A 41 -2.11 -5.40 -25.05
CA VAL A 41 -2.59 -5.87 -23.74
C VAL A 41 -1.82 -5.11 -22.66
N ILE A 42 -2.52 -4.60 -21.65
CA ILE A 42 -1.93 -3.84 -20.54
C ILE A 42 -1.97 -4.68 -19.28
N LEU A 43 -0.81 -4.84 -18.65
CA LEU A 43 -0.69 -5.40 -17.32
C LEU A 43 -0.28 -4.30 -16.35
N SER A 44 -1.21 -3.84 -15.51
CA SER A 44 -0.94 -2.81 -14.51
C SER A 44 -0.91 -3.40 -13.10
N SER A 45 0.22 -3.24 -12.42
CA SER A 45 0.36 -3.63 -11.01
C SER A 45 1.58 -2.99 -10.37
N GLU A 46 1.41 -2.42 -9.17
CA GLU A 46 2.51 -1.91 -8.35
C GLU A 46 3.50 -3.00 -7.90
N PHE A 47 3.09 -4.27 -7.91
CA PHE A 47 3.96 -5.38 -7.48
C PHE A 47 5.08 -5.71 -8.47
N PHE A 48 5.02 -5.22 -9.68
CA PHE A 48 6.17 -5.28 -10.59
C PHE A 48 7.36 -4.45 -10.09
N ALA A 49 7.10 -3.38 -9.31
CA ALA A 49 8.16 -2.59 -8.70
C ALA A 49 8.99 -3.34 -7.64
N ASP A 50 8.44 -4.43 -7.07
CA ASP A 50 9.13 -5.28 -6.10
C ASP A 50 9.86 -6.46 -6.78
N ALA A 51 9.74 -6.60 -8.10
CA ALA A 51 10.36 -7.72 -8.81
C ALA A 51 11.89 -7.63 -8.80
N ARG A 52 12.54 -8.75 -8.49
CA ARG A 52 14.00 -8.90 -8.56
C ARG A 52 14.42 -9.26 -10.00
N PRO A 53 15.68 -9.06 -10.38
CA PRO A 53 16.15 -9.28 -11.75
C PRO A 53 15.81 -10.64 -12.34
N ASP A 54 15.93 -11.72 -11.57
CA ASP A 54 15.57 -13.08 -11.99
C ASP A 54 14.07 -13.24 -12.27
N ALA A 55 13.24 -12.60 -11.46
CA ALA A 55 11.79 -12.59 -11.66
C ALA A 55 11.39 -11.73 -12.85
N ILE A 56 12.02 -10.56 -13.04
CA ILE A 56 11.80 -9.70 -14.21
C ILE A 56 12.13 -10.48 -15.48
N ARG A 57 13.33 -11.07 -15.55
CA ARG A 57 13.74 -11.86 -16.72
C ARG A 57 12.74 -12.95 -17.06
N ARG A 58 12.34 -13.76 -16.08
CA ARG A 58 11.34 -14.80 -16.27
C ARG A 58 10.00 -14.27 -16.79
N VAL A 59 9.51 -13.17 -16.24
CA VAL A 59 8.25 -12.54 -16.67
C VAL A 59 8.36 -12.04 -18.11
N VAL A 60 9.45 -11.37 -18.45
CA VAL A 60 9.71 -10.83 -19.79
C VAL A 60 9.84 -11.95 -20.81
N ASP A 61 10.62 -13.00 -20.51
CA ASP A 61 10.80 -14.16 -21.39
C ASP A 61 9.46 -14.86 -21.71
N GLU A 62 8.56 -14.95 -20.73
CA GLU A 62 7.25 -15.58 -20.90
C GLU A 62 6.24 -14.71 -21.65
N LEU A 63 6.42 -13.39 -21.64
CA LEU A 63 5.58 -12.42 -22.36
C LEU A 63 6.06 -12.15 -23.79
N ASP A 64 7.19 -12.68 -24.21
CA ASP A 64 7.93 -12.38 -25.44
C ASP A 64 8.69 -11.02 -25.34
N PRO A 65 10.01 -11.05 -25.14
CA PRO A 65 10.83 -9.85 -24.96
C PRO A 65 10.67 -8.79 -26.06
N ALA A 66 10.48 -9.22 -27.30
CA ALA A 66 10.31 -8.31 -28.44
C ALA A 66 9.00 -7.50 -28.41
N ARG A 67 8.07 -7.88 -27.56
CA ARG A 67 6.73 -7.26 -27.45
C ARG A 67 6.53 -6.50 -26.13
N VAL A 68 7.45 -6.62 -25.18
CA VAL A 68 7.30 -6.01 -23.86
C VAL A 68 7.75 -4.54 -23.90
N GLN A 69 6.84 -3.66 -23.51
CA GLN A 69 7.10 -2.23 -23.26
C GLN A 69 6.76 -1.92 -21.81
N ILE A 70 7.60 -1.17 -21.14
CA ILE A 70 7.42 -0.82 -19.73
C ILE A 70 7.05 0.66 -19.61
N ALA A 71 5.97 0.94 -18.90
CA ALA A 71 5.62 2.30 -18.48
C ALA A 71 5.73 2.41 -16.96
N VAL A 72 6.54 3.36 -16.47
CA VAL A 72 6.73 3.62 -15.04
C VAL A 72 6.21 5.01 -14.74
N THR A 73 5.19 5.11 -13.88
CA THR A 73 4.71 6.40 -13.39
C THR A 73 5.57 6.90 -12.24
N LEU A 74 6.05 8.14 -12.34
CA LEU A 74 6.92 8.78 -11.37
C LEU A 74 6.15 9.87 -10.61
N ARG A 75 6.28 9.85 -9.29
CA ARG A 75 5.71 10.88 -8.41
C ARG A 75 6.77 11.40 -7.44
N PRO A 76 6.64 12.66 -6.96
CA PRO A 76 7.54 13.22 -5.96
C PRO A 76 7.61 12.35 -4.69
N LEU A 77 8.81 12.05 -4.21
CA LEU A 77 9.00 11.30 -2.95
C LEU A 77 8.34 12.00 -1.76
N ALA A 78 8.30 13.33 -1.77
CA ALA A 78 7.62 14.13 -0.75
C ALA A 78 6.11 13.83 -0.63
N LYS A 79 5.47 13.32 -1.69
CA LYS A 79 4.08 12.85 -1.69
C LYS A 79 3.96 11.36 -1.40
N ILE A 80 4.95 10.58 -1.84
CA ILE A 80 4.99 9.14 -1.62
C ILE A 80 5.22 8.82 -0.14
N ILE A 81 6.15 9.49 0.52
CA ILE A 81 6.54 9.21 1.90
C ILE A 81 5.35 9.26 2.88
N PRO A 82 4.55 10.34 2.96
CA PRO A 82 3.39 10.37 3.83
C PRO A 82 2.35 9.31 3.49
N SER A 83 2.14 9.07 2.20
CA SER A 83 1.19 8.05 1.71
C SER A 83 1.62 6.63 2.09
N GLN A 84 2.90 6.31 1.97
CA GLN A 84 3.42 4.98 2.32
C GLN A 84 3.41 4.74 3.82
N TRP A 85 3.84 5.72 4.64
CA TRP A 85 3.71 5.61 6.09
C TRP A 85 2.27 5.34 6.50
N GLN A 86 1.32 6.09 5.94
CA GLN A 86 -0.11 5.88 6.17
C GLN A 86 -0.56 4.46 5.81
N GLN A 87 -0.10 3.91 4.68
CA GLN A 87 -0.40 2.52 4.30
C GLN A 87 0.19 1.50 5.28
N TYR A 88 1.41 1.74 5.76
CA TYR A 88 2.02 0.87 6.77
C TYR A 88 1.28 0.93 8.10
N VAL A 89 0.82 2.11 8.53
CA VAL A 89 -0.02 2.25 9.74
C VAL A 89 -1.34 1.50 9.56
N GLN A 90 -2.01 1.62 8.43
CA GLN A 90 -3.20 0.82 8.12
C GLN A 90 -2.91 -0.69 8.09
N GLY A 91 -1.68 -1.09 7.81
CA GLY A 91 -1.18 -2.47 7.86
C GLY A 91 -0.72 -2.95 9.24
N GLY A 92 -0.79 -2.10 10.27
CA GLY A 92 -0.44 -2.44 11.65
C GLY A 92 0.87 -1.82 12.17
N LEU A 93 1.51 -0.92 11.42
CA LEU A 93 2.66 -0.16 11.92
C LEU A 93 2.24 0.71 13.11
N ARG A 94 3.05 0.72 14.18
CA ARG A 94 2.84 1.49 15.41
C ARG A 94 3.76 2.69 15.53
N THR A 95 4.88 2.66 14.83
CA THR A 95 5.91 3.70 14.84
C THR A 95 5.34 5.01 14.28
N ASP A 96 5.53 6.10 15.01
CA ASP A 96 5.20 7.44 14.54
C ASP A 96 6.01 7.80 13.29
N MET A 97 5.57 8.85 12.60
CA MET A 97 6.15 9.21 11.30
C MET A 97 7.61 9.64 11.42
N GLU A 98 7.96 10.40 12.44
CA GLU A 98 9.32 10.91 12.60
C GLU A 98 10.32 9.78 12.84
N ARG A 99 10.03 8.89 13.77
CA ARG A 99 10.84 7.70 14.04
C ARG A 99 10.95 6.77 12.84
N TRP A 100 9.86 6.65 12.08
CA TRP A 100 9.89 5.88 10.84
C TRP A 100 10.77 6.55 9.79
N LEU A 101 10.73 7.88 9.66
CA LEU A 101 11.59 8.66 8.77
C LEU A 101 13.07 8.54 9.17
N GLU A 102 13.40 8.66 10.46
CA GLU A 102 14.74 8.41 10.96
C GLU A 102 15.25 7.02 10.51
N GLY A 103 14.37 6.02 10.60
CA GLY A 103 14.69 4.65 10.20
C GLY A 103 14.94 4.50 8.71
N ILE A 104 14.09 5.03 7.84
CA ILE A 104 14.26 4.89 6.37
C ILE A 104 15.43 5.73 5.83
N PHE A 105 15.82 6.79 6.54
CA PHE A 105 17.00 7.60 6.20
C PHE A 105 18.26 7.21 6.99
N SER A 106 18.23 6.12 7.77
CA SER A 106 19.39 5.60 8.48
C SER A 106 20.36 4.85 7.55
N ALA A 107 21.48 4.43 8.11
CA ALA A 107 22.43 3.55 7.41
C ALA A 107 21.86 2.15 7.08
N HIS A 108 20.77 1.76 7.76
CA HIS A 108 20.12 0.45 7.62
C HIS A 108 18.60 0.57 7.43
N PRO A 109 18.14 1.22 6.35
CA PRO A 109 16.72 1.47 6.12
C PRO A 109 15.90 0.17 5.99
N GLU A 110 16.53 -0.91 5.56
CA GLU A 110 15.91 -2.23 5.41
C GLU A 110 15.40 -2.82 6.74
N LYS A 111 15.97 -2.41 7.87
CA LYS A 111 15.49 -2.83 9.21
C LYS A 111 14.18 -2.17 9.60
N THR A 112 13.91 -0.99 9.04
CA THR A 112 12.68 -0.24 9.30
C THR A 112 11.58 -0.65 8.34
N THR A 113 11.88 -0.61 7.03
CA THR A 113 10.95 -1.00 5.96
C THR A 113 11.73 -1.57 4.78
N PRO A 114 11.88 -2.91 4.68
CA PRO A 114 12.78 -3.56 3.74
C PRO A 114 12.58 -3.19 2.27
N SER A 115 11.33 -2.91 1.87
CA SER A 115 11.00 -2.66 0.46
C SER A 115 10.83 -1.18 0.11
N PHE A 116 10.95 -0.25 1.06
CA PHE A 116 10.63 1.15 0.79
C PHE A 116 11.51 1.71 -0.33
N TRP A 117 12.82 1.74 -0.14
CA TRP A 117 13.75 2.26 -1.15
C TRP A 117 13.85 1.36 -2.37
N PHE A 118 13.74 0.05 -2.21
CA PHE A 118 13.72 -0.89 -3.34
C PHE A 118 12.59 -0.57 -4.33
N ARG A 119 11.46 -0.10 -3.83
CA ARG A 119 10.29 0.28 -4.63
C ARG A 119 10.34 1.72 -5.12
N HIS A 120 10.81 2.65 -4.29
CA HIS A 120 10.62 4.08 -4.51
C HIS A 120 11.89 4.82 -4.99
N ARG A 121 13.06 4.18 -5.04
CA ARG A 121 14.19 4.64 -5.84
C ARG A 121 13.86 4.31 -7.30
N HIS A 122 13.12 5.22 -7.95
CA HIS A 122 12.62 5.01 -9.31
C HIS A 122 13.75 4.89 -10.33
N ASP A 123 14.88 5.53 -10.10
CA ASP A 123 16.10 5.36 -10.87
C ASP A 123 16.60 3.91 -10.85
N HIS A 124 16.76 3.32 -9.67
CA HIS A 124 17.16 1.92 -9.52
C HIS A 124 16.08 0.94 -10.00
N LEU A 125 14.79 1.33 -9.90
CA LEU A 125 13.70 0.54 -10.47
C LEU A 125 13.81 0.50 -12.00
N ILE A 126 14.02 1.67 -12.63
CA ILE A 126 14.21 1.80 -14.07
C ILE A 126 15.43 1.01 -14.52
N GLU A 127 16.57 1.17 -13.85
CA GLU A 127 17.81 0.43 -14.12
C GLU A 127 17.59 -1.09 -14.11
N ARG A 128 16.96 -1.63 -13.05
CA ARG A 128 16.68 -3.08 -12.94
C ARG A 128 15.86 -3.64 -14.12
N TRP A 129 14.92 -2.84 -14.64
CA TRP A 129 14.12 -3.24 -15.79
C TRP A 129 14.89 -3.01 -17.09
N ALA A 130 15.61 -1.89 -17.23
CA ALA A 130 16.39 -1.56 -18.41
C ALA A 130 17.48 -2.60 -18.71
N ASP A 131 18.13 -3.14 -17.68
CA ASP A 131 19.11 -4.21 -17.80
C ASP A 131 18.56 -5.49 -18.46
N ILE A 132 17.23 -5.62 -18.56
CA ILE A 132 16.59 -6.82 -19.08
C ILE A 132 15.83 -6.54 -20.37
N VAL A 133 15.08 -5.42 -20.44
CA VAL A 133 14.27 -5.09 -21.62
C VAL A 133 14.94 -4.12 -22.58
N GLY A 134 16.03 -3.45 -22.17
CA GLY A 134 16.64 -2.31 -22.88
C GLY A 134 15.98 -0.98 -22.48
N ALA A 135 16.78 0.08 -22.41
CA ALA A 135 16.31 1.41 -22.02
C ALA A 135 15.27 1.97 -23.02
N GLU A 136 15.42 1.65 -24.29
CA GLU A 136 14.54 2.04 -25.40
C GLU A 136 13.11 1.49 -25.24
N ASN A 137 12.93 0.43 -24.46
CA ASN A 137 11.64 -0.19 -24.19
C ASN A 137 11.00 0.31 -22.88
N ILE A 138 11.56 1.35 -22.26
CA ILE A 138 11.04 1.95 -21.03
C ILE A 138 10.60 3.39 -21.25
N THR A 139 9.39 3.70 -20.81
CA THR A 139 8.86 5.06 -20.74
C THR A 139 8.61 5.44 -19.29
N ALA A 140 9.31 6.48 -18.82
CA ALA A 140 9.09 7.10 -17.53
C ALA A 140 8.08 8.25 -17.67
N VAL A 141 6.94 8.14 -17.00
CA VAL A 141 5.84 9.14 -17.07
C VAL A 141 5.81 9.93 -15.78
N VAL A 142 6.18 11.19 -15.81
CA VAL A 142 6.12 12.08 -14.65
C VAL A 142 4.68 12.57 -14.46
N VAL A 143 4.10 12.26 -13.29
CA VAL A 143 2.73 12.69 -12.97
C VAL A 143 2.74 14.11 -12.43
N ASP A 144 2.00 15.01 -13.10
CA ASP A 144 1.72 16.36 -12.59
C ASP A 144 0.35 16.37 -11.92
N ASP A 145 0.32 16.50 -10.60
CA ASP A 145 -0.94 16.51 -9.83
C ASP A 145 -1.79 17.78 -10.09
N ARG A 146 -1.26 18.78 -10.78
CA ARG A 146 -2.03 19.97 -11.22
C ARG A 146 -2.86 19.71 -12.47
N ASP A 147 -2.45 18.70 -13.25
CA ASP A 147 -3.16 18.22 -14.43
C ASP A 147 -3.78 16.84 -14.12
N HIS A 148 -5.01 16.86 -13.62
CA HIS A 148 -5.69 15.64 -13.17
C HIS A 148 -5.94 14.61 -14.29
N ASP A 149 -6.07 15.08 -15.52
CA ASP A 149 -6.32 14.22 -16.68
C ASP A 149 -5.03 13.93 -17.48
N GLY A 150 -3.92 14.60 -17.17
CA GLY A 150 -2.66 14.50 -17.90
C GLY A 150 -2.09 13.10 -17.99
N VAL A 151 -2.19 12.32 -16.91
CA VAL A 151 -1.76 10.93 -16.91
C VAL A 151 -2.64 10.06 -17.83
N LEU A 152 -3.95 10.30 -17.87
CA LEU A 152 -4.87 9.59 -18.75
C LEU A 152 -4.58 9.91 -20.22
N ARG A 153 -4.40 11.19 -20.55
CA ARG A 153 -4.01 11.65 -21.91
C ARG A 153 -2.67 11.03 -22.33
N THR A 154 -1.73 10.91 -21.40
CA THR A 154 -0.43 10.29 -21.68
C THR A 154 -0.59 8.80 -22.01
N PHE A 155 -1.40 8.07 -21.23
CA PHE A 155 -1.66 6.67 -21.52
C PHE A 155 -2.47 6.46 -22.81
N GLU A 156 -3.41 7.35 -23.15
CA GLU A 156 -4.09 7.30 -24.45
C GLU A 156 -3.11 7.38 -25.61
N ARG A 157 -2.18 8.35 -25.56
CA ARG A 157 -1.14 8.48 -26.59
C ARG A 157 -0.21 7.28 -26.66
N LEU A 158 0.28 6.78 -25.52
CA LEU A 158 1.13 5.61 -25.45
C LEU A 158 0.46 4.36 -26.05
N LEU A 159 -0.85 4.26 -25.87
CA LEU A 159 -1.65 3.12 -26.32
C LEU A 159 -2.28 3.32 -27.69
N GLY A 160 -2.14 4.52 -28.27
CA GLY A 160 -2.77 4.87 -29.54
C GLY A 160 -4.30 4.84 -29.46
N LEU A 161 -4.85 5.22 -28.32
CA LEU A 161 -6.29 5.38 -28.11
C LEU A 161 -6.76 6.75 -28.57
N THR A 162 -8.06 6.88 -28.80
CA THR A 162 -8.67 8.18 -29.07
C THR A 162 -8.59 9.08 -27.84
N ASP A 163 -8.24 10.35 -28.03
CA ASP A 163 -8.19 11.34 -26.96
C ASP A 163 -9.58 11.45 -26.27
N GLY A 164 -9.58 11.40 -24.94
CA GLY A 164 -10.78 11.47 -24.13
C GLY A 164 -11.47 10.12 -23.87
N LEU A 165 -10.91 9.02 -24.34
CA LEU A 165 -11.47 7.69 -24.09
C LEU A 165 -11.32 7.25 -22.62
N LEU A 166 -10.17 7.58 -22.00
CA LEU A 166 -9.95 7.26 -20.59
C LEU A 166 -10.54 8.36 -19.71
N VAL A 167 -11.47 8.00 -18.86
CA VAL A 167 -12.15 8.92 -17.94
C VAL A 167 -11.86 8.50 -16.51
N ALA A 168 -11.50 9.48 -15.67
CA ALA A 168 -11.30 9.23 -14.25
C ALA A 168 -12.62 8.88 -13.58
N ASP A 169 -12.66 7.75 -12.88
CA ASP A 169 -13.76 7.43 -11.97
C ASP A 169 -13.58 8.20 -10.66
N ARG A 170 -14.35 9.28 -10.49
CA ARG A 170 -14.27 10.16 -9.32
C ARG A 170 -14.79 9.49 -8.04
N ASP A 171 -15.66 8.50 -8.16
CA ASP A 171 -16.22 7.76 -7.01
C ASP A 171 -15.20 6.81 -6.39
N LEU A 172 -14.17 6.42 -7.16
CA LEU A 172 -13.03 5.65 -6.69
C LEU A 172 -11.91 6.50 -6.09
N SER A 173 -12.10 7.82 -5.94
CA SER A 173 -11.10 8.70 -5.35
C SER A 173 -10.77 8.27 -3.93
N ASN A 174 -9.54 7.79 -3.75
CA ASN A 174 -9.04 7.31 -2.46
C ASN A 174 -8.28 8.44 -1.77
N ARG A 175 -9.00 9.37 -1.10
CA ARG A 175 -8.34 10.45 -0.39
C ARG A 175 -7.36 9.94 0.68
N SER A 176 -6.32 10.70 0.93
CA SER A 176 -5.45 10.48 2.08
C SER A 176 -6.22 10.72 3.38
N MET A 177 -5.87 10.01 4.43
CA MET A 177 -6.36 10.30 5.78
C MET A 177 -5.69 11.58 6.30
N THR A 178 -6.37 12.29 7.19
CA THR A 178 -5.79 13.39 7.95
C THR A 178 -4.89 12.87 9.07
N LEU A 179 -4.07 13.73 9.66
CA LEU A 179 -3.21 13.34 10.79
C LEU A 179 -4.02 12.79 11.98
N PRO A 180 -5.13 13.43 12.42
CA PRO A 180 -5.99 12.86 13.47
C PRO A 180 -6.55 11.47 13.13
N GLU A 181 -6.98 11.25 11.89
CA GLU A 181 -7.53 9.97 11.47
C GLU A 181 -6.50 8.84 11.53
N ILE A 182 -5.29 9.08 11.05
CA ILE A 182 -4.25 8.04 11.05
C ILE A 182 -3.70 7.77 12.45
N GLU A 183 -3.69 8.78 13.34
CA GLU A 183 -3.30 8.61 14.73
C GLU A 183 -4.30 7.73 15.51
N VAL A 184 -5.60 7.79 15.19
CA VAL A 184 -6.59 6.84 15.73
C VAL A 184 -6.23 5.40 15.32
N VAL A 185 -5.86 5.18 14.05
CA VAL A 185 -5.44 3.85 13.57
C VAL A 185 -4.15 3.40 14.27
N ARG A 186 -3.18 4.31 14.44
CA ARG A 186 -1.91 3.99 15.11
C ARG A 186 -2.10 3.65 16.58
N ALA A 187 -2.92 4.43 17.29
CA ALA A 187 -3.28 4.15 18.68
C ALA A 187 -4.01 2.80 18.83
N PHE A 188 -4.90 2.47 17.90
CA PHE A 188 -5.52 1.15 17.86
C PHE A 188 -4.47 0.04 17.67
N ASN A 189 -3.52 0.21 16.76
CA ASN A 189 -2.46 -0.77 16.52
C ASN A 189 -1.65 -1.06 17.79
N GLU A 190 -1.39 -0.04 18.62
CA GLU A 190 -0.72 -0.20 19.92
C GLU A 190 -1.52 -1.14 20.85
N GLN A 191 -2.83 -0.94 20.96
CA GLN A 191 -3.67 -1.78 21.81
C GLN A 191 -3.84 -3.17 21.18
N TYR A 192 -4.05 -3.24 19.86
CA TYR A 192 -4.22 -4.50 19.14
C TYR A 192 -3.00 -5.41 19.28
N SER A 193 -1.80 -4.84 19.29
CA SER A 193 -0.56 -5.61 19.43
C SER A 193 -0.45 -6.38 20.76
N LYS A 194 -1.20 -5.96 21.78
CA LYS A 194 -1.28 -6.62 23.09
C LYS A 194 -2.26 -7.79 23.10
N THR A 195 -3.03 -7.94 22.03
CA THR A 195 -3.98 -9.04 21.88
C THR A 195 -3.36 -10.21 21.12
N GLN A 196 -4.00 -11.38 21.19
CA GLN A 196 -3.61 -12.55 20.40
C GLN A 196 -4.42 -12.67 19.09
N LEU A 197 -5.16 -11.62 18.71
CA LEU A 197 -5.97 -11.61 17.50
C LEU A 197 -5.10 -11.60 16.25
N GLY A 198 -5.55 -12.30 15.22
CA GLY A 198 -4.77 -12.49 13.98
C GLY A 198 -4.82 -11.29 13.03
N ARG A 199 -3.83 -11.18 12.14
CA ARG A 199 -3.74 -10.11 11.14
C ARG A 199 -4.98 -9.97 10.25
N ALA A 200 -5.70 -11.04 9.97
CA ALA A 200 -6.92 -11.00 9.16
C ALA A 200 -8.02 -10.20 9.88
N VAL A 201 -8.18 -10.38 11.19
CA VAL A 201 -9.12 -9.61 12.00
C VAL A 201 -8.72 -8.15 12.05
N HIS A 202 -7.41 -7.86 12.24
CA HIS A 202 -6.89 -6.49 12.18
C HIS A 202 -7.20 -5.82 10.84
N ALA A 203 -6.89 -6.48 9.72
CA ALA A 203 -7.13 -5.91 8.39
C ALA A 203 -8.61 -5.65 8.15
N LYS A 204 -9.49 -6.58 8.57
CA LYS A 204 -10.94 -6.44 8.46
C LYS A 204 -11.44 -5.24 9.29
N ALA A 205 -11.04 -5.15 10.57
CA ALA A 205 -11.47 -4.10 11.48
C ALA A 205 -10.91 -2.72 11.10
N MET A 206 -9.61 -2.63 10.81
CA MET A 206 -8.94 -1.35 10.60
C MET A 206 -8.92 -0.91 9.16
N ARG A 207 -8.32 -1.68 8.24
CA ARG A 207 -8.13 -1.26 6.85
C ARG A 207 -9.46 -1.19 6.11
N PHE A 208 -10.28 -2.23 6.21
CA PHE A 208 -11.56 -2.34 5.49
C PHE A 208 -12.76 -1.84 6.31
N GLY A 209 -12.59 -1.59 7.60
CA GLY A 209 -13.59 -1.03 8.50
C GLY A 209 -13.32 0.43 8.82
N ALA A 210 -12.61 0.70 9.90
CA ALA A 210 -12.43 2.04 10.45
C ALA A 210 -11.83 3.03 9.46
N ALA A 211 -10.70 2.68 8.79
CA ALA A 211 -10.04 3.58 7.84
C ALA A 211 -10.93 3.91 6.65
N LEU A 212 -11.66 2.91 6.12
CA LEU A 212 -12.58 3.14 5.00
C LEU A 212 -13.75 4.04 5.40
N ASN A 213 -14.34 3.82 6.59
CA ASN A 213 -15.45 4.65 7.09
C ASN A 213 -14.99 6.09 7.37
N MET A 214 -13.83 6.29 8.01
CA MET A 214 -13.26 7.63 8.21
C MET A 214 -13.00 8.34 6.87
N LYS A 215 -12.51 7.66 5.85
CA LYS A 215 -12.27 8.25 4.53
C LYS A 215 -13.53 8.72 3.80
N ARG A 216 -14.72 8.24 4.19
CA ARG A 216 -16.00 8.67 3.58
C ARG A 216 -16.46 10.05 4.02
N ARG A 217 -15.90 10.61 5.11
CA ARG A 217 -16.22 11.98 5.52
C ARG A 217 -15.45 13.01 4.69
N THR A 218 -15.92 14.23 4.68
CA THR A 218 -15.14 15.39 4.20
C THR A 218 -14.43 16.00 5.41
N PRO A 219 -13.08 16.02 5.42
CA PRO A 219 -12.34 16.69 6.49
C PRO A 219 -12.60 18.19 6.52
N GLU A 220 -12.55 18.79 7.71
CA GLU A 220 -12.57 20.24 7.83
C GLU A 220 -11.31 20.85 7.19
N PRO A 221 -11.40 22.07 6.63
CA PRO A 221 -10.27 22.73 5.95
C PRO A 221 -9.01 22.85 6.83
N GLU A 222 -9.20 23.02 8.13
CA GLU A 222 -8.15 23.22 9.14
C GLU A 222 -7.57 21.89 9.65
N GLU A 223 -8.16 20.75 9.27
CA GLU A 223 -7.62 19.47 9.71
C GLU A 223 -6.23 19.23 9.16
N GLN A 224 -5.34 18.88 10.07
CA GLN A 224 -3.94 18.68 9.74
C GLN A 224 -3.74 17.52 8.76
N LYS A 225 -3.03 17.83 7.69
CA LYS A 225 -2.53 16.82 6.74
C LYS A 225 -1.32 16.12 7.34
N ILE A 226 -1.07 14.92 6.87
CA ILE A 226 0.16 14.18 7.20
C ILE A 226 1.30 14.85 6.42
N THR A 227 2.20 15.50 7.14
CA THR A 227 3.39 16.16 6.62
C THR A 227 4.63 15.66 7.35
N ALA A 228 5.80 15.73 6.72
CA ALA A 228 7.06 15.32 7.32
C ALA A 228 7.80 16.53 7.91
N PRO A 229 8.74 16.32 8.87
CA PRO A 229 9.60 17.39 9.37
C PRO A 229 10.54 17.93 8.26
N GLN A 230 10.97 19.17 8.42
CA GLN A 230 11.79 19.86 7.41
C GLN A 230 13.06 19.09 7.05
N TRP A 231 13.78 18.53 8.06
CA TRP A 231 14.98 17.73 7.80
C TRP A 231 14.75 16.54 6.87
N ALA A 232 13.58 15.91 6.98
CA ALA A 232 13.23 14.79 6.11
C ALA A 232 12.86 15.27 4.70
N MET A 233 12.24 16.46 4.56
CA MET A 233 11.97 17.08 3.28
C MET A 233 13.28 17.43 2.54
N ASP A 234 14.27 17.94 3.26
CA ASP A 234 15.58 18.28 2.68
C ASP A 234 16.32 17.01 2.19
N ARG A 235 16.33 15.94 3.00
CA ARG A 235 16.88 14.64 2.57
C ARG A 235 16.12 14.06 1.37
N THR A 236 14.80 14.17 1.38
CA THR A 236 13.94 13.71 0.29
C THR A 236 14.28 14.43 -1.02
N ARG A 237 14.53 15.75 -0.95
CA ARG A 237 14.95 16.55 -2.10
C ARG A 237 16.28 16.09 -2.65
N ALA A 238 17.29 15.88 -1.79
CA ALA A 238 18.61 15.40 -2.20
C ALA A 238 18.52 14.04 -2.93
N VAL A 239 17.73 13.10 -2.40
CA VAL A 239 17.47 11.81 -3.06
C VAL A 239 16.76 12.00 -4.40
N ALA A 240 15.79 12.91 -4.49
CA ALA A 240 15.08 13.18 -5.74
C ALA A 240 15.99 13.79 -6.83
N GLU A 241 16.92 14.67 -6.45
CA GLU A 241 17.92 15.26 -7.35
C GLU A 241 18.84 14.18 -7.93
N GLU A 242 19.34 13.26 -7.08
CA GLU A 242 20.13 12.09 -7.50
C GLU A 242 19.32 11.21 -8.47
N MET A 243 18.08 10.88 -8.12
CA MET A 243 17.19 10.09 -8.99
C MET A 243 17.00 10.73 -10.37
N ILE A 244 16.78 12.05 -10.42
CA ILE A 244 16.62 12.79 -11.68
C ILE A 244 17.88 12.68 -12.53
N ALA A 245 19.07 12.86 -11.92
CA ALA A 245 20.35 12.76 -12.65
C ALA A 245 20.49 11.36 -13.26
N ASN A 246 20.23 10.31 -12.49
CA ASN A 246 20.32 8.92 -12.92
C ASN A 246 19.29 8.59 -14.03
N ILE A 247 18.04 9.04 -13.89
CA ILE A 247 17.00 8.84 -14.92
C ILE A 247 17.38 9.54 -16.23
N ARG A 248 17.91 10.78 -16.17
CA ARG A 248 18.40 11.46 -17.37
C ARG A 248 19.56 10.74 -18.06
N ALA A 249 20.44 10.12 -17.28
CA ALA A 249 21.57 9.36 -17.79
C ALA A 249 21.19 7.98 -18.32
N SER A 250 20.05 7.41 -17.92
CA SER A 250 19.65 6.02 -18.25
C SER A 250 19.27 5.79 -19.71
N GLY A 251 19.00 6.85 -20.48
CA GLY A 251 18.58 6.76 -21.88
C GLY A 251 17.12 6.31 -22.10
N VAL A 252 16.32 6.19 -21.05
CA VAL A 252 14.89 5.87 -21.18
C VAL A 252 14.10 7.04 -21.73
N HIS A 253 12.96 6.75 -22.37
CA HIS A 253 12.05 7.81 -22.82
C HIS A 253 11.35 8.46 -21.62
N VAL A 254 11.39 9.79 -21.52
CA VAL A 254 10.75 10.53 -20.43
C VAL A 254 9.60 11.38 -20.98
N ILE A 255 8.42 11.22 -20.41
CA ILE A 255 7.25 12.07 -20.66
C ILE A 255 6.96 12.91 -19.43
N GLY A 256 6.89 14.23 -19.60
CA GLY A 256 6.68 15.19 -18.51
C GLY A 256 7.98 15.83 -18.03
N ASP A 257 7.88 16.60 -16.94
CA ASP A 257 8.99 17.38 -16.40
C ASP A 257 9.56 16.72 -15.14
N LEU A 258 10.78 16.18 -15.25
CA LEU A 258 11.49 15.55 -14.12
C LEU A 258 11.70 16.51 -12.94
N SER A 259 11.73 17.83 -13.14
CA SER A 259 11.87 18.79 -12.06
C SER A 259 10.73 18.73 -11.05
N LEU A 260 9.56 18.25 -11.47
CA LEU A 260 8.42 18.03 -10.58
C LEU A 260 8.72 17.01 -9.47
N LEU A 261 9.68 16.11 -9.65
CA LEU A 261 10.05 15.12 -8.64
C LEU A 261 10.73 15.75 -7.42
N THR A 262 11.31 16.96 -7.55
CA THR A 262 11.91 17.72 -6.43
C THR A 262 10.90 18.59 -5.68
N VAL A 263 9.65 18.68 -6.16
CA VAL A 263 8.63 19.49 -5.48
C VAL A 263 8.38 18.93 -4.09
N THR A 264 8.65 19.75 -3.08
CA THR A 264 8.40 19.45 -1.66
C THR A 264 7.37 20.43 -1.12
N SER A 265 6.55 19.97 -0.17
CA SER A 265 5.80 20.87 0.70
C SER A 265 6.72 21.41 1.79
N THR A 266 6.34 22.54 2.39
CA THR A 266 7.01 23.01 3.61
C THR A 266 6.83 21.96 4.70
N GLY A 267 7.93 21.49 5.26
CA GLY A 267 7.93 20.60 6.42
C GLY A 267 7.63 21.37 7.70
N TRP A 268 7.26 20.66 8.76
CA TRP A 268 7.11 21.26 10.08
C TRP A 268 8.47 21.29 10.81
N ASP A 269 8.60 22.31 11.67
CA ASP A 269 9.75 22.46 12.56
C ASP A 269 9.67 21.40 13.68
N PRO A 270 10.74 20.62 13.94
CA PRO A 270 10.77 19.63 15.01
C PRO A 270 10.41 20.18 16.40
N ASP A 271 10.70 21.45 16.66
CA ASP A 271 10.37 22.14 17.91
C ASP A 271 8.89 22.57 17.98
N HIS A 272 8.17 22.53 16.84
CA HIS A 272 6.77 22.89 16.71
C HIS A 272 5.95 21.75 16.13
N ARG A 273 5.95 20.59 16.80
CA ARG A 273 5.14 19.45 16.38
C ARG A 273 3.66 19.80 16.31
N PRO A 274 2.97 19.40 15.22
CA PRO A 274 1.53 19.56 15.15
C PRO A 274 0.84 18.84 16.30
N SER A 275 -0.05 19.53 17.04
CA SER A 275 -0.89 18.88 18.05
C SER A 275 -2.03 18.13 17.38
N VAL A 276 -2.26 16.88 17.78
CA VAL A 276 -3.32 16.06 17.23
C VAL A 276 -4.58 16.20 18.07
N GLN A 277 -5.66 16.68 17.47
CA GLN A 277 -6.98 16.74 18.10
C GLN A 277 -7.92 15.76 17.41
N ILE A 278 -8.41 14.77 18.16
CA ILE A 278 -9.35 13.77 17.67
C ILE A 278 -10.76 14.27 17.98
N THR A 279 -11.53 14.55 16.94
CA THR A 279 -12.92 14.97 17.08
C THR A 279 -13.84 13.79 17.42
N PRO A 280 -15.02 14.03 18.05
CA PRO A 280 -16.03 12.99 18.26
C PRO A 280 -16.49 12.32 16.96
N GLU A 281 -16.52 13.05 15.85
CA GLU A 281 -16.87 12.47 14.54
C GLU A 281 -15.83 11.43 14.09
N ILE A 282 -14.54 11.74 14.17
CA ILE A 282 -13.47 10.80 13.81
C ILE A 282 -13.58 9.53 14.65
N ALA A 283 -13.74 9.67 15.97
CA ALA A 283 -13.87 8.55 16.88
C ALA A 283 -15.13 7.70 16.58
N GLY A 284 -16.26 8.36 16.35
CA GLY A 284 -17.51 7.70 15.99
C GLY A 284 -17.41 6.92 14.67
N ARG A 285 -16.84 7.55 13.64
CA ARG A 285 -16.62 6.89 12.34
C ARG A 285 -15.67 5.70 12.42
N ALA A 286 -14.59 5.81 13.18
CA ALA A 286 -13.68 4.71 13.40
C ALA A 286 -14.40 3.52 14.06
N THR A 287 -15.17 3.78 15.11
CA THR A 287 -15.93 2.74 15.85
C THR A 287 -16.99 2.09 14.96
N MET A 288 -17.78 2.90 14.24
CA MET A 288 -18.79 2.37 13.32
C MET A 288 -18.19 1.54 12.20
N GLY A 289 -17.05 1.97 11.63
CA GLY A 289 -16.38 1.19 10.61
C GLY A 289 -15.90 -0.18 11.10
N VAL A 290 -15.39 -0.25 12.34
CA VAL A 290 -15.06 -1.55 12.97
C VAL A 290 -16.31 -2.42 13.09
N LEU A 291 -17.40 -1.90 13.64
CA LEU A 291 -18.65 -2.65 13.81
C LEU A 291 -19.20 -3.14 12.47
N GLU A 292 -19.33 -2.27 11.47
CA GLU A 292 -19.81 -2.62 10.13
C GLU A 292 -18.97 -3.75 9.50
N SER A 293 -17.65 -3.68 9.66
CA SER A 293 -16.75 -4.69 9.09
C SER A 293 -16.85 -6.05 9.73
N LEU A 294 -17.25 -6.13 10.99
CA LEU A 294 -17.36 -7.38 11.74
C LEU A 294 -18.74 -8.05 11.59
N LEU A 295 -19.76 -7.28 11.16
CA LEU A 295 -21.08 -7.83 10.91
C LEU A 295 -21.07 -8.77 9.69
N PRO A 296 -21.93 -9.79 9.65
CA PRO A 296 -22.15 -10.64 8.48
C PRO A 296 -22.62 -9.81 7.28
N GLU A 297 -22.23 -10.21 6.08
CA GLU A 297 -22.75 -9.62 4.84
C GLU A 297 -24.27 -9.78 4.80
N GLY A 298 -25.01 -8.66 4.75
CA GLY A 298 -26.48 -8.62 4.76
C GLY A 298 -27.13 -8.19 6.07
N ALA A 299 -26.40 -8.11 7.19
CA ALA A 299 -26.96 -7.70 8.48
C ALA A 299 -27.24 -6.18 8.61
N SER A 300 -26.80 -5.37 7.67
CA SER A 300 -26.66 -3.92 7.94
C SER A 300 -27.78 -3.01 7.44
N ARG A 301 -28.84 -3.48 6.78
CA ARG A 301 -29.80 -2.53 6.16
C ARG A 301 -31.26 -2.65 6.58
N ASP A 302 -31.73 -3.73 7.20
CA ASP A 302 -33.14 -3.93 7.51
C ASP A 302 -33.52 -3.82 8.99
N GLY A 303 -32.81 -3.04 9.79
CA GLY A 303 -33.29 -2.58 11.11
C GLY A 303 -33.43 -3.65 12.20
N LYS A 304 -33.05 -4.90 11.98
CA LYS A 304 -32.96 -5.92 13.01
C LYS A 304 -31.49 -6.15 13.39
N ALA A 305 -31.00 -5.32 14.30
CA ALA A 305 -29.76 -5.63 15.01
C ALA A 305 -29.91 -7.02 15.67
N PRO A 306 -28.88 -7.88 15.66
CA PRO A 306 -28.90 -9.09 16.45
C PRO A 306 -29.13 -8.70 17.92
N SER A 307 -30.19 -9.22 18.51
CA SER A 307 -30.70 -8.80 19.82
C SER A 307 -29.89 -9.41 21.00
N SER A 308 -28.83 -10.13 20.72
CA SER A 308 -28.01 -10.75 21.77
C SER A 308 -26.55 -10.94 21.34
N VAL A 309 -25.67 -11.02 22.35
CA VAL A 309 -24.24 -11.40 22.17
C VAL A 309 -24.11 -12.77 21.50
N ASP A 310 -25.07 -13.66 21.69
CA ASP A 310 -25.10 -14.99 21.08
C ASP A 310 -25.23 -14.92 19.55
N ALA A 311 -26.05 -14.02 19.02
CA ALA A 311 -26.17 -13.81 17.58
C ALA A 311 -24.92 -13.18 16.94
N LEU A 312 -24.11 -12.44 17.72
CA LEU A 312 -22.79 -11.97 17.31
C LEU A 312 -21.76 -13.11 17.33
N LEU A 313 -21.88 -14.04 18.27
CA LEU A 313 -20.99 -15.22 18.37
C LEU A 313 -21.29 -16.25 17.26
N ASP A 314 -22.56 -16.41 16.88
CA ASP A 314 -22.98 -17.27 15.77
C ASP A 314 -22.50 -16.78 14.40
N ALA A 315 -22.23 -15.48 14.28
CA ALA A 315 -21.66 -14.89 13.05
C ALA A 315 -20.16 -15.12 12.88
N ILE A 316 -19.46 -15.59 13.93
CA ILE A 316 -18.04 -15.94 13.85
C ILE A 316 -17.93 -17.39 13.36
N PRO A 317 -17.19 -17.70 12.29
CA PRO A 317 -17.04 -19.05 11.81
C PRO A 317 -16.60 -19.99 12.94
N VAL A 318 -17.37 -21.04 13.23
CA VAL A 318 -17.16 -22.01 14.33
C VAL A 318 -15.72 -22.53 14.37
N ARG A 319 -15.08 -22.65 13.23
CA ARG A 319 -13.69 -23.07 13.09
C ARG A 319 -12.71 -22.10 13.74
N GLU A 320 -12.96 -20.78 13.67
CA GLU A 320 -12.10 -19.76 14.29
C GLU A 320 -12.33 -19.68 15.80
N LEU A 321 -13.56 -19.85 16.25
CA LEU A 321 -13.93 -19.95 17.66
C LEU A 321 -13.29 -21.21 18.31
N ALA A 322 -13.38 -22.36 17.65
CA ALA A 322 -12.78 -23.61 18.11
C ALA A 322 -11.25 -23.49 18.19
N GLN A 323 -10.60 -22.89 17.20
CA GLN A 323 -9.16 -22.63 17.23
C GLN A 323 -8.74 -21.67 18.34
N ALA A 324 -9.54 -20.64 18.63
CA ALA A 324 -9.28 -19.70 19.71
C ALA A 324 -9.44 -20.36 21.08
N LEU A 325 -10.46 -21.21 21.25
CA LEU A 325 -10.72 -21.98 22.47
C LEU A 325 -9.64 -23.04 22.73
N VAL A 326 -9.22 -23.79 21.70
CA VAL A 326 -8.13 -24.77 21.80
C VAL A 326 -6.81 -24.09 22.18
N ARG A 327 -6.48 -22.94 21.58
CA ARG A 327 -5.28 -22.17 21.97
C ARG A 327 -5.34 -21.68 23.41
N ARG A 328 -6.51 -21.25 23.89
CA ARG A 328 -6.71 -20.78 25.27
C ARG A 328 -6.61 -21.93 26.29
N ALA A 329 -7.07 -23.12 25.94
CA ALA A 329 -6.98 -24.32 26.76
C ALA A 329 -5.52 -24.81 26.86
N THR A 330 -4.77 -24.83 25.75
CA THR A 330 -3.37 -25.27 25.75
C THR A 330 -2.45 -24.28 26.48
N THR A 331 -2.72 -22.96 26.40
CA THR A 331 -1.96 -21.96 27.15
C THR A 331 -2.21 -22.04 28.65
N LYS A 332 -3.45 -22.35 29.08
CA LYS A 332 -3.77 -22.55 30.49
C LYS A 332 -3.19 -23.85 31.03
N ALA A 333 -3.18 -24.93 30.26
CA ALA A 333 -2.57 -26.21 30.66
C ALA A 333 -1.04 -26.09 30.81
N GLY A 334 -0.36 -25.34 29.91
CA GLY A 334 1.08 -25.09 30.05
C GLY A 334 1.46 -24.26 31.27
N THR A 335 0.57 -23.35 31.72
CA THR A 335 0.82 -22.49 32.90
C THR A 335 0.56 -23.24 34.21
N VAL A 336 -0.28 -24.27 34.19
CA VAL A 336 -0.56 -25.11 35.36
C VAL A 336 0.55 -26.16 35.58
N LEU A 337 1.06 -26.76 34.51
CA LEU A 337 2.16 -27.73 34.58
C LEU A 337 3.50 -27.13 35.02
N HIS A 338 3.75 -25.84 34.77
CA HIS A 338 4.97 -25.16 35.27
C HIS A 338 4.87 -24.69 36.72
N ARG A 339 3.71 -24.80 37.36
CA ARG A 339 3.53 -24.42 38.78
C ARG A 339 3.61 -25.61 39.74
N GLU A 340 3.53 -26.85 39.26
CA GLU A 340 3.68 -28.07 40.06
C GLU A 340 5.11 -28.64 40.06
N GLU A 341 6.04 -28.11 39.26
CA GLU A 341 7.47 -28.49 39.28
C GLU A 341 8.36 -27.58 40.15
N THR A 342 7.79 -26.64 40.88
CA THR A 342 8.52 -25.69 41.75
C THR A 342 8.00 -25.57 43.18
N GLU A 343 7.37 -26.66 43.74
CA GLU A 343 7.20 -26.83 45.19
C GLU A 343 7.97 -28.03 45.72
#